data_954814a317b2614da3737f508ede504f
#
_entry.id   954814a317b2614da3737f508ede504f
#
_cell.length_a   1.000
_cell.length_b   1.000
_cell.length_c   1.000
_cell.angle_alpha   90.00
_cell.angle_beta   90.00
_cell.angle_gamma   90.00
#
_symmetry.space_group_name_H-M   'P 1'
#
loop_
_entity.id
_entity.type
_entity.pdbx_description
1 polymer ?
#
loop_
_entity_poly.entity_id
_entity_poly.type
_entity_poly.pdbx_seq_one_letter_code
_entity_poly.pdbx_strand_id
1 'polypeptide(L)'
;MPPKEEEEIPVPQRPPSPPPHTTFGVRGILPPTFSAFKPRDYRMPSPQAMNHVAWSCDGKKLAAVGIDKITRVWQPEKGMEARSATMFSGGHSDEVDHVTWNPTHPELFCTSSGKDRRIVFWDARQSRCLQQVSLKQSPLVMNYSPDGKTMVYTSAGHQMYFLECGQVQGGKETWSVRDKEIVSGSRAMFNHTGDGIVLTHHSEHTLRVLDYPSLTVRETPAAHVGGCEAAALDPRGRYLASGGFDSIVNLFDLTEWICARTITACEHQISSLSFSHDGEYLAIGSTGVYVDICATETSMPLHRVPALAPAPTVTWHPSRYVIAYCGQTKAREGGPAPVAVVSLFGALE
;
A
#
# COMPACT_ATOMS: atom_id res chain seq x y z
N MET A 1 -29.97 32.47 10.72
CA MET A 1 -29.84 31.09 10.24
C MET A 1 -29.09 30.31 11.29
N PRO A 2 -29.59 29.18 11.82
CA PRO A 2 -28.84 28.37 12.72
C PRO A 2 -27.63 27.78 11.96
N PRO A 3 -26.49 27.52 12.61
CA PRO A 3 -25.35 26.87 11.98
C PRO A 3 -25.77 25.48 11.48
N LYS A 4 -25.38 25.14 10.24
CA LYS A 4 -25.54 23.78 9.73
C LYS A 4 -24.72 22.85 10.62
N GLU A 5 -25.37 21.88 11.23
CA GLU A 5 -24.73 20.75 11.85
C GLU A 5 -23.88 20.10 10.78
N GLU A 6 -22.56 20.04 11.00
CA GLU A 6 -21.66 19.23 10.21
C GLU A 6 -22.06 17.78 10.44
N GLU A 7 -22.57 17.10 9.41
CA GLU A 7 -22.81 15.66 9.44
C GLU A 7 -21.47 14.98 9.76
N GLU A 8 -21.35 14.43 10.96
CA GLU A 8 -20.23 13.57 11.33
C GLU A 8 -20.19 12.40 10.36
N ILE A 9 -19.14 12.33 9.57
CA ILE A 9 -18.88 11.17 8.68
C ILE A 9 -18.70 9.96 9.59
N PRO A 10 -19.56 8.93 9.46
CA PRO A 10 -19.49 7.76 10.34
C PRO A 10 -18.10 7.10 10.17
N VAL A 11 -17.40 6.95 11.29
CA VAL A 11 -16.11 6.23 11.32
C VAL A 11 -16.35 4.82 10.79
N PRO A 12 -15.62 4.36 9.77
CA PRO A 12 -15.79 3.04 9.22
C PRO A 12 -15.66 1.98 10.33
N GLN A 13 -16.71 1.21 10.56
CA GLN A 13 -16.66 0.14 11.54
C GLN A 13 -15.65 -0.92 11.09
N ARG A 14 -14.71 -1.25 11.96
CA ARG A 14 -13.74 -2.31 11.69
C ARG A 14 -14.45 -3.65 11.58
N PRO A 15 -14.03 -4.53 10.65
CA PRO A 15 -14.53 -5.89 10.61
C PRO A 15 -14.30 -6.61 11.96
N PRO A 16 -15.22 -7.47 12.42
CA PRO A 16 -15.06 -8.18 13.67
C PRO A 16 -13.89 -9.17 13.60
N SER A 17 -13.10 -9.25 14.66
CA SER A 17 -12.02 -10.22 14.78
C SER A 17 -12.59 -11.58 15.17
N PRO A 18 -12.25 -12.68 14.44
CA PRO A 18 -12.62 -14.02 14.85
C PRO A 18 -11.80 -14.46 16.09
N PRO A 19 -12.19 -15.55 16.76
CA PRO A 19 -11.36 -16.16 17.79
C PRO A 19 -9.96 -16.50 17.24
N PRO A 20 -8.90 -16.29 18.03
CA PRO A 20 -7.53 -16.53 17.56
C PRO A 20 -7.32 -17.96 17.14
N HIS A 21 -6.52 -18.14 16.09
CA HIS A 21 -6.06 -19.45 15.62
C HIS A 21 -7.16 -20.39 15.10
N THR A 22 -8.34 -19.86 14.79
CA THR A 22 -9.45 -20.67 14.28
C THR A 22 -9.38 -20.85 12.78
N THR A 23 -9.65 -22.05 12.30
CA THR A 23 -9.77 -22.36 10.87
C THR A 23 -11.11 -21.85 10.31
N PHE A 24 -11.20 -21.71 9.00
CA PHE A 24 -12.46 -21.40 8.32
C PHE A 24 -13.56 -22.42 8.62
N GLY A 25 -13.22 -23.73 8.64
CA GLY A 25 -14.18 -24.80 8.91
C GLY A 25 -14.78 -24.71 10.32
N VAL A 26 -13.98 -24.37 11.34
CA VAL A 26 -14.47 -24.18 12.74
C VAL A 26 -15.44 -23.00 12.81
N ARG A 27 -15.22 -21.97 11.98
CA ARG A 27 -16.09 -20.78 11.92
C ARG A 27 -17.28 -20.91 10.98
N GLY A 28 -17.40 -22.04 10.27
CA GLY A 28 -18.45 -22.26 9.27
C GLY A 28 -18.34 -21.36 8.04
N ILE A 29 -17.14 -20.86 7.74
CA ILE A 29 -16.88 -19.97 6.61
C ILE A 29 -16.33 -20.79 5.44
N LEU A 30 -16.88 -20.56 4.24
CA LEU A 30 -16.34 -21.11 2.99
C LEU A 30 -15.46 -20.03 2.34
N PRO A 31 -14.12 -20.21 2.30
CA PRO A 31 -13.25 -19.28 1.62
C PRO A 31 -13.52 -19.30 0.10
N PRO A 32 -13.23 -18.21 -0.61
CA PRO A 32 -13.29 -18.18 -2.06
C PRO A 32 -12.42 -19.30 -2.66
N THR A 33 -12.91 -19.93 -3.71
CA THR A 33 -12.13 -20.93 -4.46
C THR A 33 -11.12 -20.20 -5.36
N PHE A 34 -10.01 -19.77 -4.77
CA PHE A 34 -8.98 -18.98 -5.48
C PHE A 34 -8.46 -19.69 -6.73
N SER A 35 -8.41 -21.02 -6.74
CA SER A 35 -8.01 -21.80 -7.93
C SER A 35 -8.96 -21.68 -9.12
N ALA A 36 -10.18 -21.20 -8.92
CA ALA A 36 -11.12 -20.93 -10.01
C ALA A 36 -10.80 -19.63 -10.75
N PHE A 37 -10.04 -18.72 -10.14
CA PHE A 37 -9.67 -17.46 -10.77
C PHE A 37 -8.37 -17.59 -11.55
N LYS A 38 -8.26 -16.78 -12.61
CA LYS A 38 -7.03 -16.64 -13.40
C LYS A 38 -6.57 -15.18 -13.38
N PRO A 39 -5.25 -14.93 -13.33
CA PRO A 39 -4.74 -13.58 -13.49
C PRO A 39 -5.18 -12.97 -14.83
N ARG A 40 -5.55 -11.71 -14.80
CA ARG A 40 -5.82 -10.89 -15.98
C ARG A 40 -4.71 -9.87 -16.10
N ASP A 41 -3.85 -10.07 -17.09
CA ASP A 41 -2.65 -9.27 -17.29
C ASP A 41 -2.87 -8.19 -18.35
N TYR A 42 -2.77 -6.94 -17.96
CA TYR A 42 -2.91 -5.79 -18.84
C TYR A 42 -1.53 -5.23 -19.16
N ARG A 43 -1.11 -5.42 -20.40
CA ARG A 43 0.18 -4.95 -20.89
C ARG A 43 0.12 -3.45 -21.17
N MET A 44 1.09 -2.73 -20.62
CA MET A 44 1.20 -1.30 -20.86
C MET A 44 1.91 -1.02 -22.18
N PRO A 45 1.57 0.08 -22.88
CA PRO A 45 2.22 0.46 -24.12
C PRO A 45 3.68 0.87 -23.93
N SER A 46 4.03 1.31 -22.72
CA SER A 46 5.41 1.62 -22.35
C SER A 46 6.15 0.33 -21.97
N PRO A 47 7.38 0.12 -22.46
CA PRO A 47 8.23 -0.99 -22.02
C PRO A 47 8.82 -0.75 -20.62
N GLN A 48 8.66 0.44 -20.06
CA GLN A 48 9.23 0.85 -18.79
C GLN A 48 8.41 0.28 -17.62
N ALA A 49 9.10 -0.11 -16.54
CA ALA A 49 8.49 -0.77 -15.39
C ALA A 49 7.36 0.05 -14.74
N MET A 50 6.35 -0.66 -14.25
CA MET A 50 5.42 -0.13 -13.25
C MET A 50 6.00 -0.38 -11.86
N ASN A 51 6.05 0.68 -11.04
CA ASN A 51 6.67 0.64 -9.71
C ASN A 51 5.65 0.40 -8.61
N HIS A 52 4.47 0.99 -8.72
CA HIS A 52 3.47 0.93 -7.66
C HIS A 52 2.04 0.94 -8.20
N VAL A 53 1.13 0.26 -7.47
CA VAL A 53 -0.30 0.21 -7.75
C VAL A 53 -1.09 0.37 -6.47
N ALA A 54 -2.21 1.14 -6.52
CA ALA A 54 -3.05 1.37 -5.35
C ALA A 54 -4.52 1.59 -5.73
N TRP A 55 -5.45 1.04 -4.92
CA TRP A 55 -6.89 1.26 -5.03
C TRP A 55 -7.31 2.56 -4.35
N SER A 56 -8.33 3.23 -4.91
CA SER A 56 -9.06 4.28 -4.19
C SER A 56 -9.78 3.70 -2.97
N CYS A 57 -10.06 4.52 -1.97
CA CYS A 57 -10.69 4.06 -0.72
C CYS A 57 -12.07 3.43 -0.93
N ASP A 58 -12.80 3.80 -1.99
CA ASP A 58 -14.09 3.20 -2.38
C ASP A 58 -13.95 2.00 -3.35
N GLY A 59 -12.72 1.66 -3.77
CA GLY A 59 -12.43 0.56 -4.69
C GLY A 59 -12.80 0.79 -6.16
N LYS A 60 -13.40 1.92 -6.51
CA LYS A 60 -13.86 2.16 -7.87
C LYS A 60 -12.76 2.52 -8.85
N LYS A 61 -11.59 2.90 -8.34
CA LYS A 61 -10.45 3.33 -9.16
C LYS A 61 -9.17 2.60 -8.76
N LEU A 62 -8.35 2.30 -9.74
CA LEU A 62 -7.03 1.74 -9.56
C LEU A 62 -6.01 2.67 -10.22
N ALA A 63 -5.03 3.13 -9.46
CA ALA A 63 -3.91 3.92 -9.96
C ALA A 63 -2.67 3.07 -10.12
N ALA A 64 -1.88 3.29 -11.19
CA ALA A 64 -0.55 2.72 -11.34
C ALA A 64 0.43 3.79 -11.83
N VAL A 65 1.66 3.70 -11.31
CA VAL A 65 2.76 4.62 -11.60
C VAL A 65 4.02 3.85 -11.96
N GLY A 66 4.92 4.50 -12.67
CA GLY A 66 6.17 3.85 -13.09
C GLY A 66 7.21 4.79 -13.67
N ILE A 67 8.19 4.20 -14.33
CA ILE A 67 9.37 4.89 -14.86
C ILE A 67 9.01 5.88 -15.99
N ASP A 68 7.90 5.69 -16.68
CA ASP A 68 7.46 6.55 -17.77
C ASP A 68 6.86 7.89 -17.34
N LYS A 69 6.90 8.23 -16.05
CA LYS A 69 6.48 9.52 -15.47
C LYS A 69 4.97 9.80 -15.56
N ILE A 70 4.19 8.81 -15.99
CA ILE A 70 2.75 8.94 -16.18
C ILE A 70 2.02 8.16 -15.09
N THR A 71 1.11 8.81 -14.39
CA THR A 71 0.15 8.13 -13.54
C THR A 71 -1.07 7.75 -14.36
N ARG A 72 -1.45 6.49 -14.31
CA ARG A 72 -2.63 5.94 -14.98
C ARG A 72 -3.67 5.59 -13.95
N VAL A 73 -4.90 6.03 -14.17
CA VAL A 73 -6.04 5.73 -13.31
C VAL A 73 -7.13 5.07 -14.14
N TRP A 74 -7.51 3.85 -13.77
CA TRP A 74 -8.60 3.11 -14.38
C TRP A 74 -9.82 3.09 -13.47
N GLN A 75 -10.97 2.83 -14.08
CA GLN A 75 -12.17 2.35 -13.43
C GLN A 75 -12.36 0.87 -13.85
N PRO A 76 -11.89 -0.11 -13.05
CA PRO A 76 -11.78 -1.51 -13.50
C PRO A 76 -13.09 -2.13 -13.94
N GLU A 77 -14.21 -1.69 -13.39
CA GLU A 77 -15.55 -2.13 -13.83
C GLU A 77 -15.89 -1.69 -15.26
N LYS A 78 -15.26 -0.60 -15.76
CA LYS A 78 -15.44 -0.11 -17.13
C LYS A 78 -14.37 -0.61 -18.09
N GLY A 79 -13.28 -1.18 -17.57
CA GLY A 79 -12.18 -1.74 -18.34
C GLY A 79 -10.81 -1.29 -17.84
N MET A 80 -9.83 -2.17 -18.07
CA MET A 80 -8.43 -2.00 -17.65
C MET A 80 -7.47 -1.90 -18.85
N GLU A 81 -7.99 -1.74 -20.06
CA GLU A 81 -7.14 -1.57 -21.23
C GLU A 81 -6.34 -0.25 -21.13
N ALA A 82 -5.18 -0.21 -21.74
CA ALA A 82 -4.33 0.98 -21.70
C ALA A 82 -5.03 2.26 -22.18
N ARG A 83 -5.91 2.13 -23.17
CA ARG A 83 -6.72 3.25 -23.74
C ARG A 83 -7.85 3.74 -22.80
N SER A 84 -8.28 2.94 -21.84
CA SER A 84 -9.35 3.29 -20.89
C SER A 84 -8.83 4.04 -19.67
N ALA A 85 -7.50 4.15 -19.51
CA ALA A 85 -6.89 4.88 -18.43
C ALA A 85 -7.02 6.40 -18.62
N THR A 86 -7.38 7.09 -17.55
CA THR A 86 -7.15 8.53 -17.44
C THR A 86 -5.68 8.75 -17.13
N MET A 87 -5.01 9.54 -17.95
CA MET A 87 -3.57 9.81 -17.81
C MET A 87 -3.33 11.15 -17.10
N PHE A 88 -2.46 11.11 -16.09
CA PHE A 88 -2.00 12.28 -15.35
C PHE A 88 -0.51 12.46 -15.64
N SER A 89 -0.19 13.55 -16.30
CA SER A 89 1.17 13.88 -16.74
C SER A 89 1.54 15.33 -16.39
N GLY A 90 2.82 15.68 -16.50
CA GLY A 90 3.31 17.04 -16.26
C GLY A 90 3.45 17.42 -14.79
N GLY A 91 3.14 16.55 -13.85
CA GLY A 91 3.40 16.74 -12.42
C GLY A 91 4.82 16.37 -12.02
N HIS A 92 5.35 15.29 -12.58
CA HIS A 92 6.69 14.79 -12.33
C HIS A 92 7.61 14.99 -13.52
N SER A 93 8.87 15.31 -13.25
CA SER A 93 9.93 15.44 -14.26
C SER A 93 10.77 14.16 -14.40
N ASP A 94 10.62 13.20 -13.51
CA ASP A 94 11.30 11.91 -13.52
C ASP A 94 10.35 10.77 -13.15
N GLU A 95 10.87 9.53 -13.04
CA GLU A 95 10.10 8.34 -12.69
C GLU A 95 9.27 8.53 -11.42
N VAL A 96 8.10 7.91 -11.40
CA VAL A 96 7.18 7.95 -10.26
C VAL A 96 7.30 6.63 -9.50
N ASP A 97 7.67 6.73 -8.22
CA ASP A 97 7.98 5.56 -7.41
C ASP A 97 6.78 5.04 -6.64
N HIS A 98 5.91 5.93 -6.18
CA HIS A 98 4.82 5.56 -5.28
C HIS A 98 3.54 6.34 -5.58
N VAL A 99 2.38 5.71 -5.36
CA VAL A 99 1.05 6.31 -5.41
C VAL A 99 0.25 5.89 -4.19
N THR A 100 -0.47 6.82 -3.58
CA THR A 100 -1.38 6.54 -2.47
C THR A 100 -2.63 7.40 -2.56
N TRP A 101 -3.78 6.83 -2.20
CA TRP A 101 -5.06 7.50 -2.20
C TRP A 101 -5.37 8.06 -0.81
N ASN A 102 -6.08 9.19 -0.79
CA ASN A 102 -6.61 9.72 0.45
C ASN A 102 -7.65 8.73 1.02
N PRO A 103 -7.53 8.31 2.29
CA PRO A 103 -8.43 7.31 2.86
C PRO A 103 -9.87 7.79 3.07
N THR A 104 -10.10 9.11 3.11
CA THR A 104 -11.41 9.71 3.35
C THR A 104 -12.04 10.31 2.08
N HIS A 105 -11.29 10.40 0.97
CA HIS A 105 -11.77 11.05 -0.25
C HIS A 105 -11.39 10.24 -1.51
N PRO A 106 -12.34 9.57 -2.18
CA PRO A 106 -12.06 8.63 -3.27
C PRO A 106 -11.57 9.25 -4.57
N GLU A 107 -11.58 10.58 -4.68
CA GLU A 107 -11.10 11.30 -5.86
C GLU A 107 -9.69 11.87 -5.66
N LEU A 108 -9.20 11.96 -4.43
CA LEU A 108 -7.91 12.55 -4.12
C LEU A 108 -6.83 11.50 -3.96
N PHE A 109 -5.72 11.72 -4.61
CA PHE A 109 -4.53 10.87 -4.47
C PHE A 109 -3.25 11.69 -4.61
N CYS A 110 -2.14 11.13 -4.23
CA CYS A 110 -0.85 11.73 -4.46
C CYS A 110 0.16 10.71 -4.99
N THR A 111 1.20 11.24 -5.62
CA THR A 111 2.30 10.49 -6.20
C THR A 111 3.63 11.08 -5.75
N SER A 112 4.67 10.26 -5.64
CA SER A 112 6.02 10.73 -5.32
C SER A 112 7.06 10.25 -6.32
N SER A 113 8.09 11.03 -6.47
CA SER A 113 9.29 10.70 -7.23
C SER A 113 10.53 11.01 -6.40
N GLY A 114 11.35 10.00 -6.16
CA GLY A 114 12.61 10.14 -5.45
C GLY A 114 13.65 10.93 -6.24
N LYS A 115 13.61 10.86 -7.57
CA LYS A 115 14.56 11.55 -8.44
C LYS A 115 14.26 13.04 -8.59
N ASP A 116 12.99 13.41 -8.77
CA ASP A 116 12.62 14.82 -8.88
C ASP A 116 12.36 15.48 -7.51
N ARG A 117 12.31 14.66 -6.44
CA ARG A 117 12.09 15.08 -5.05
C ARG A 117 10.81 15.87 -4.87
N ARG A 118 9.71 15.37 -5.43
CA ARG A 118 8.39 16.00 -5.33
C ARG A 118 7.35 15.01 -4.87
N ILE A 119 6.36 15.54 -4.15
CA ILE A 119 5.06 14.91 -3.95
C ILE A 119 4.04 15.77 -4.70
N VAL A 120 3.24 15.12 -5.54
CA VAL A 120 2.24 15.79 -6.39
C VAL A 120 0.85 15.29 -6.00
N PHE A 121 -0.04 16.22 -5.72
CA PHE A 121 -1.43 15.96 -5.33
C PHE A 121 -2.34 16.12 -6.54
N TRP A 122 -3.27 15.19 -6.69
CA TRP A 122 -4.15 15.07 -7.83
C TRP A 122 -5.61 14.92 -7.41
N ASP A 123 -6.51 15.34 -8.30
CA ASP A 123 -7.94 15.01 -8.26
C ASP A 123 -8.26 14.16 -9.47
N ALA A 124 -8.77 12.95 -9.26
CA ALA A 124 -9.08 11.98 -10.33
C ALA A 124 -10.15 12.46 -11.31
N ARG A 125 -10.90 13.50 -10.96
CA ARG A 125 -11.89 14.16 -11.84
C ARG A 125 -11.27 15.17 -12.81
N GLN A 126 -10.02 15.56 -12.55
CA GLN A 126 -9.31 16.59 -13.30
C GLN A 126 -7.96 16.06 -13.79
N SER A 127 -7.62 16.29 -15.03
CA SER A 127 -6.33 15.81 -15.59
C SER A 127 -5.11 16.66 -15.21
N ARG A 128 -5.26 17.65 -14.32
CA ARG A 128 -4.19 18.55 -13.86
C ARG A 128 -3.85 18.32 -12.40
N CYS A 129 -2.61 18.60 -12.02
CA CYS A 129 -2.21 18.57 -10.62
C CYS A 129 -2.87 19.69 -9.82
N LEU A 130 -3.22 19.37 -8.57
CA LEU A 130 -3.75 20.34 -7.61
C LEU A 130 -2.63 21.15 -6.96
N GLN A 131 -1.57 20.44 -6.53
CA GLN A 131 -0.43 21.01 -5.84
C GLN A 131 0.82 20.16 -6.06
N GLN A 132 1.97 20.80 -6.13
CA GLN A 132 3.29 20.16 -6.10
C GLN A 132 4.04 20.65 -4.86
N VAL A 133 4.56 19.71 -4.08
CA VAL A 133 5.40 20.00 -2.92
C VAL A 133 6.81 19.53 -3.22
N SER A 134 7.75 20.48 -3.29
CA SER A 134 9.16 20.17 -3.45
C SER A 134 9.79 19.83 -2.10
N LEU A 135 10.56 18.74 -2.07
CA LEU A 135 11.17 18.21 -0.85
C LEU A 135 12.70 18.40 -0.89
N LYS A 136 13.29 18.50 0.29
CA LYS A 136 14.75 18.49 0.44
C LYS A 136 15.34 17.11 0.20
N GLN A 137 14.60 16.06 0.62
CA GLN A 137 15.00 14.66 0.55
C GLN A 137 14.18 13.90 -0.51
N SER A 138 14.76 12.83 -1.05
CA SER A 138 14.10 11.95 -2.01
C SER A 138 13.03 11.09 -1.30
N PRO A 139 11.72 11.27 -1.55
CA PRO A 139 10.68 10.43 -0.95
C PRO A 139 10.70 9.04 -1.56
N LEU A 140 10.47 8.01 -0.75
CA LEU A 140 10.30 6.61 -1.18
C LEU A 140 8.87 6.15 -1.01
N VAL A 141 8.39 6.09 0.21
CA VAL A 141 7.08 5.56 0.57
C VAL A 141 6.28 6.62 1.31
N MET A 142 4.99 6.70 1.00
CA MET A 142 4.08 7.65 1.61
C MET A 142 2.84 6.94 2.14
N ASN A 143 2.36 7.34 3.31
CA ASN A 143 1.10 6.89 3.86
C ASN A 143 0.33 8.04 4.49
N TYR A 144 -0.98 8.09 4.24
CA TYR A 144 -1.87 9.01 4.92
C TYR A 144 -2.16 8.56 6.35
N SER A 145 -2.42 9.53 7.23
CA SER A 145 -3.15 9.30 8.47
C SER A 145 -4.60 8.87 8.17
N PRO A 146 -5.27 8.13 9.07
CA PRO A 146 -6.63 7.65 8.84
C PRO A 146 -7.66 8.76 8.56
N ASP A 147 -7.43 9.96 9.09
CA ASP A 147 -8.27 11.14 8.85
C ASP A 147 -7.97 11.87 7.53
N GLY A 148 -6.93 11.44 6.80
CA GLY A 148 -6.52 12.02 5.53
C GLY A 148 -5.90 13.42 5.61
N LYS A 149 -5.62 13.94 6.82
CA LYS A 149 -5.12 15.32 7.02
C LYS A 149 -3.60 15.40 7.24
N THR A 150 -2.98 14.31 7.61
CA THR A 150 -1.52 14.19 7.74
C THR A 150 -1.02 13.10 6.82
N MET A 151 0.20 13.24 6.38
CA MET A 151 0.92 12.22 5.61
C MET A 151 2.29 12.02 6.23
N VAL A 152 2.68 10.76 6.39
CA VAL A 152 4.05 10.39 6.70
C VAL A 152 4.73 9.93 5.41
N TYR A 153 5.96 10.37 5.17
CA TYR A 153 6.79 9.81 4.12
C TYR A 153 8.18 9.48 4.65
N THR A 154 8.78 8.46 4.06
CA THR A 154 10.15 8.07 4.32
C THR A 154 11.03 8.45 3.13
N SER A 155 12.29 8.76 3.40
CA SER A 155 13.26 9.18 2.40
C SER A 155 14.26 8.07 2.06
N ALA A 156 14.96 8.22 0.95
CA ALA A 156 16.09 7.37 0.55
C ALA A 156 17.22 7.36 1.60
N GLY A 157 17.29 8.37 2.47
CA GLY A 157 18.20 8.41 3.61
C GLY A 157 17.65 7.69 4.85
N HIS A 158 16.58 6.90 4.71
CA HIS A 158 15.93 6.17 5.81
C HIS A 158 15.51 7.08 6.98
N GLN A 159 14.89 8.20 6.64
CA GLN A 159 14.38 9.16 7.60
C GLN A 159 12.90 9.41 7.32
N MET A 160 12.13 9.56 8.39
CA MET A 160 10.70 9.83 8.36
C MET A 160 10.42 11.32 8.48
N TYR A 161 9.46 11.79 7.69
CA TYR A 161 9.00 13.19 7.64
C TYR A 161 7.48 13.25 7.55
N PHE A 162 6.93 14.43 7.84
CA PHE A 162 5.49 14.67 7.77
C PHE A 162 5.13 15.78 6.79
N LEU A 163 3.96 15.62 6.15
CA LEU A 163 3.22 16.70 5.53
C LEU A 163 1.90 16.89 6.27
N GLU A 164 1.49 18.12 6.42
CA GLU A 164 0.21 18.50 7.03
C GLU A 164 -0.64 19.26 6.04
N CYS A 165 -1.94 18.92 6.00
CA CYS A 165 -2.94 19.65 5.25
C CYS A 165 -3.47 20.79 6.12
N GLY A 166 -3.25 22.01 5.69
CA GLY A 166 -3.71 23.23 6.35
C GLY A 166 -4.65 24.02 5.46
N GLN A 167 -5.51 24.84 6.07
CA GLN A 167 -6.31 25.79 5.33
C GLN A 167 -5.55 27.10 5.16
N VAL A 168 -5.45 27.57 3.92
CA VAL A 168 -4.93 28.90 3.60
C VAL A 168 -6.10 29.90 3.54
N GLN A 169 -5.82 31.18 3.76
CA GLN A 169 -6.80 32.27 3.56
C GLN A 169 -7.45 32.13 2.17
N GLY A 170 -8.77 31.94 2.16
CA GLY A 170 -9.54 31.67 0.93
C GLY A 170 -10.17 30.27 0.86
N GLY A 171 -10.00 29.44 1.88
CA GLY A 171 -10.67 28.12 2.00
C GLY A 171 -10.09 27.00 1.15
N LYS A 172 -8.92 27.21 0.51
CA LYS A 172 -8.23 26.16 -0.23
C LYS A 172 -7.29 25.39 0.69
N GLU A 173 -7.45 24.08 0.72
CA GLU A 173 -6.52 23.18 1.41
C GLU A 173 -5.17 23.14 0.70
N THR A 174 -4.10 23.20 1.48
CA THR A 174 -2.72 23.11 0.98
C THR A 174 -1.86 22.24 1.88
N TRP A 175 -1.00 21.47 1.25
CA TRP A 175 -0.05 20.60 1.92
C TRP A 175 1.29 21.30 2.13
N SER A 176 1.85 21.17 3.31
CA SER A 176 3.16 21.72 3.67
C SER A 176 3.99 20.73 4.46
N VAL A 177 5.32 20.80 4.31
CA VAL A 177 6.25 19.98 5.08
C VAL A 177 6.30 20.49 6.51
N ARG A 178 6.14 19.58 7.46
CA ARG A 178 6.34 19.87 8.88
C ARG A 178 7.82 19.76 9.21
N ASP A 179 8.45 20.89 9.55
CA ASP A 179 9.85 20.92 9.98
C ASP A 179 9.94 20.50 11.45
N LYS A 180 9.92 19.20 11.74
CA LYS A 180 10.18 18.66 13.09
C LYS A 180 10.79 17.26 13.00
N GLU A 181 11.48 16.92 14.04
CA GLU A 181 12.14 15.69 14.45
C GLU A 181 12.27 14.56 13.41
N ILE A 182 13.52 14.26 13.10
CA ILE A 182 13.87 13.21 12.14
C ILE A 182 14.01 11.90 12.92
N VAL A 183 13.16 10.92 12.59
CA VAL A 183 13.25 9.56 13.11
C VAL A 183 13.73 8.63 12.01
N SER A 184 14.66 7.74 12.31
CA SER A 184 15.17 6.76 11.34
C SER A 184 14.12 5.67 11.06
N GLY A 185 13.83 5.40 9.77
CA GLY A 185 12.92 4.35 9.32
C GLY A 185 12.85 4.25 7.80
N SER A 186 12.69 3.04 7.28
CA SER A 186 12.59 2.78 5.83
C SER A 186 11.16 2.83 5.34
N ARG A 187 10.21 2.37 6.14
CA ARG A 187 8.76 2.52 5.90
C ARG A 187 8.08 2.99 7.18
N ALA A 188 7.08 3.82 7.02
CA ALA A 188 6.29 4.35 8.12
C ALA A 188 4.81 4.27 7.77
N MET A 189 3.98 3.87 8.72
CA MET A 189 2.53 3.87 8.56
C MET A 189 1.85 4.23 9.88
N PHE A 190 0.75 4.97 9.78
CA PHE A 190 -0.11 5.23 10.92
C PHE A 190 -0.86 3.96 11.32
N ASN A 191 -1.14 3.82 12.62
CA ASN A 191 -2.13 2.84 13.09
C ASN A 191 -3.56 3.29 12.73
N HIS A 192 -4.55 2.45 13.02
CA HIS A 192 -5.95 2.71 12.64
C HIS A 192 -6.58 3.90 13.36
N THR A 193 -6.08 4.27 14.52
CA THR A 193 -6.58 5.39 15.33
C THR A 193 -5.88 6.70 15.01
N GLY A 194 -4.73 6.64 14.32
CA GLY A 194 -3.93 7.81 13.98
C GLY A 194 -3.10 8.36 15.15
N ASP A 195 -3.08 7.67 16.30
CA ASP A 195 -2.33 8.05 17.50
C ASP A 195 -0.99 7.31 17.66
N GLY A 196 -0.66 6.48 16.68
CA GLY A 196 0.60 5.75 16.63
C GLY A 196 1.14 5.55 15.23
N ILE A 197 2.45 5.34 15.15
CA ILE A 197 3.17 5.09 13.90
C ILE A 197 4.00 3.82 14.06
N VAL A 198 3.90 2.93 13.09
CA VAL A 198 4.79 1.77 12.97
C VAL A 198 5.89 2.09 11.97
N LEU A 199 7.12 1.87 12.38
CA LEU A 199 8.32 2.02 11.55
C LEU A 199 8.97 0.67 11.32
N THR A 200 9.38 0.43 10.08
CA THR A 200 10.31 -0.65 9.74
C THR A 200 11.67 -0.09 9.35
N HIS A 201 12.71 -0.89 9.41
CA HIS A 201 14.03 -0.51 8.95
C HIS A 201 14.68 -1.68 8.20
N HIS A 202 15.24 -1.41 7.02
CA HIS A 202 15.83 -2.43 6.15
C HIS A 202 17.06 -3.13 6.74
N SER A 203 17.75 -2.52 7.68
CA SER A 203 18.95 -3.07 8.33
C SER A 203 18.79 -3.31 9.83
N GLU A 204 17.62 -3.03 10.40
CA GLU A 204 17.33 -3.32 11.81
C GLU A 204 16.48 -4.58 11.94
N HIS A 205 16.71 -5.32 13.01
CA HIS A 205 15.99 -6.56 13.30
C HIS A 205 14.68 -6.35 14.06
N THR A 206 14.38 -5.09 14.41
CA THR A 206 13.22 -4.70 15.21
C THR A 206 12.32 -3.78 14.42
N LEU A 207 11.02 -3.82 14.72
CA LEU A 207 10.09 -2.76 14.39
C LEU A 207 10.16 -1.70 15.50
N ARG A 208 9.73 -0.48 15.19
CA ARG A 208 9.53 0.58 16.17
C ARG A 208 8.08 1.03 16.12
N VAL A 209 7.46 1.07 17.27
CA VAL A 209 6.10 1.61 17.45
C VAL A 209 6.23 2.91 18.21
N LEU A 210 5.78 3.98 17.62
CA LEU A 210 5.87 5.33 18.17
C LEU A 210 4.48 5.85 18.51
N ASP A 211 4.38 6.62 19.58
CA ASP A 211 3.21 7.45 19.84
C ASP A 211 3.20 8.66 18.89
N TYR A 212 2.05 9.04 18.39
CA TYR A 212 1.89 10.26 17.59
C TYR A 212 0.96 11.23 18.33
N PRO A 213 1.25 12.55 18.40
CA PRO A 213 2.32 13.26 17.68
C PRO A 213 3.67 13.36 18.41
N SER A 214 3.85 12.78 19.59
CA SER A 214 5.04 12.96 20.43
C SER A 214 6.29 12.26 19.88
N LEU A 215 6.13 11.22 19.03
CA LEU A 215 7.17 10.37 18.47
C LEU A 215 8.01 9.63 19.53
N THR A 216 7.46 9.44 20.72
CA THR A 216 8.09 8.62 21.76
C THR A 216 7.96 7.15 21.42
N VAL A 217 9.03 6.37 21.64
CA VAL A 217 9.02 4.94 21.40
C VAL A 217 8.12 4.25 22.42
N ARG A 218 7.09 3.54 21.96
CA ARG A 218 6.18 2.74 22.79
C ARG A 218 6.67 1.30 22.88
N GLU A 219 7.01 0.69 21.72
CA GLU A 219 7.40 -0.71 21.62
C GLU A 219 8.50 -0.92 20.56
N THR A 220 9.28 -1.98 20.74
CA THR A 220 10.36 -2.38 19.81
C THR A 220 10.41 -3.90 19.62
N PRO A 221 9.36 -4.52 19.06
CA PRO A 221 9.33 -5.97 18.90
C PRO A 221 10.41 -6.44 17.90
N ALA A 222 11.07 -7.57 18.24
CA ALA A 222 12.00 -8.23 17.33
C ALA A 222 11.21 -8.84 16.16
N ALA A 223 11.64 -8.61 14.92
CA ALA A 223 10.91 -8.99 13.73
C ALA A 223 11.67 -9.92 12.79
N HIS A 224 12.75 -9.46 12.18
CA HIS A 224 13.44 -10.19 11.11
C HIS A 224 14.95 -10.21 11.31
N VAL A 225 15.57 -11.32 10.95
CA VAL A 225 17.04 -11.44 10.98
C VAL A 225 17.71 -10.65 9.85
N GLY A 226 17.06 -10.58 8.70
CA GLY A 226 17.56 -9.90 7.50
C GLY A 226 17.11 -8.45 7.34
N GLY A 227 16.37 -7.89 8.32
CA GLY A 227 15.73 -6.58 8.20
C GLY A 227 14.32 -6.66 7.59
N CYS A 228 13.52 -5.60 7.79
CA CYS A 228 12.13 -5.53 7.39
C CYS A 228 11.93 -4.58 6.20
N GLU A 229 11.36 -5.08 5.11
CA GLU A 229 11.10 -4.31 3.89
C GLU A 229 9.62 -3.97 3.70
N ALA A 230 8.72 -4.85 4.11
CA ALA A 230 7.28 -4.68 3.91
C ALA A 230 6.52 -4.71 5.23
N ALA A 231 5.47 -3.92 5.33
CA ALA A 231 4.54 -3.98 6.45
C ALA A 231 3.12 -3.64 5.99
N ALA A 232 2.12 -4.23 6.63
CA ALA A 232 0.71 -3.96 6.41
C ALA A 232 -0.09 -4.13 7.71
N LEU A 233 -1.12 -3.30 7.90
CA LEU A 233 -2.03 -3.40 9.04
C LEU A 233 -3.30 -4.15 8.63
N ASP A 234 -3.71 -5.09 9.46
CA ASP A 234 -4.99 -5.80 9.36
C ASP A 234 -6.15 -4.80 9.55
N PRO A 235 -7.12 -4.70 8.62
CA PRO A 235 -8.24 -3.77 8.74
C PRO A 235 -9.09 -3.97 10.00
N ARG A 236 -9.05 -5.16 10.62
CA ARG A 236 -9.68 -5.44 11.91
C ARG A 236 -8.97 -4.76 13.09
N GLY A 237 -7.72 -4.30 12.87
CA GLY A 237 -6.88 -3.70 13.92
C GLY A 237 -6.31 -4.72 14.89
N ARG A 238 -6.17 -5.97 14.48
CA ARG A 238 -5.65 -7.05 15.30
C ARG A 238 -4.19 -7.36 15.05
N TYR A 239 -3.79 -7.41 13.79
CA TYR A 239 -2.43 -7.80 13.40
C TYR A 239 -1.71 -6.70 12.61
N LEU A 240 -0.41 -6.67 12.81
CA LEU A 240 0.57 -6.09 11.88
C LEU A 240 1.28 -7.24 11.19
N ALA A 241 1.25 -7.29 9.88
CA ALA A 241 2.12 -8.14 9.08
C ALA A 241 3.42 -7.41 8.77
N SER A 242 4.56 -8.04 8.99
CA SER A 242 5.87 -7.57 8.55
C SER A 242 6.54 -8.61 7.66
N GLY A 243 7.21 -8.17 6.60
CA GLY A 243 7.90 -9.01 5.63
C GLY A 243 9.37 -8.63 5.50
N GLY A 244 10.25 -9.63 5.58
CA GLY A 244 11.69 -9.44 5.63
C GLY A 244 12.43 -9.91 4.39
N PHE A 245 13.73 -9.57 4.36
CA PHE A 245 14.69 -10.10 3.40
C PHE A 245 14.98 -11.60 3.61
N ASP A 246 14.60 -12.14 4.78
CA ASP A 246 14.70 -13.54 5.17
C ASP A 246 13.60 -14.44 4.57
N SER A 247 12.75 -13.89 3.69
CA SER A 247 11.60 -14.58 3.07
C SER A 247 10.53 -15.01 4.07
N ILE A 248 10.51 -14.39 5.25
CA ILE A 248 9.56 -14.67 6.32
C ILE A 248 8.54 -13.54 6.41
N VAL A 249 7.29 -13.89 6.73
CA VAL A 249 6.28 -12.92 7.14
C VAL A 249 5.86 -13.22 8.57
N ASN A 250 5.99 -12.23 9.45
CA ASN A 250 5.55 -12.29 10.83
C ASN A 250 4.25 -11.50 11.03
N LEU A 251 3.32 -12.07 11.79
CA LEU A 251 2.08 -11.42 12.22
C LEU A 251 2.20 -11.09 13.71
N PHE A 252 2.30 -9.80 14.02
CA PHE A 252 2.33 -9.29 15.39
C PHE A 252 0.93 -8.96 15.86
N ASP A 253 0.55 -9.43 17.05
CA ASP A 253 -0.64 -8.96 17.74
C ASP A 253 -0.44 -7.49 18.16
N LEU A 254 -1.37 -6.61 17.79
CA LEU A 254 -1.26 -5.18 18.04
C LEU A 254 -1.56 -4.79 19.51
N THR A 255 -2.08 -5.72 20.30
CA THR A 255 -2.35 -5.48 21.72
C THR A 255 -1.12 -5.76 22.56
N GLU A 256 -0.48 -6.89 22.31
CA GLU A 256 0.63 -7.39 23.13
C GLU A 256 2.00 -7.19 22.47
N TRP A 257 2.04 -6.83 21.16
CA TRP A 257 3.24 -6.67 20.35
C TRP A 257 4.14 -7.90 20.30
N ILE A 258 3.54 -9.08 20.43
CA ILE A 258 4.21 -10.36 20.27
C ILE A 258 3.97 -10.93 18.86
N CYS A 259 4.92 -11.70 18.37
CA CYS A 259 4.75 -12.45 17.13
C CYS A 259 3.78 -13.60 17.36
N ALA A 260 2.54 -13.42 16.95
CA ALA A 260 1.49 -14.43 17.09
C ALA A 260 1.61 -15.55 16.06
N ARG A 261 2.14 -15.25 14.86
CA ARG A 261 2.26 -16.19 13.73
C ARG A 261 3.45 -15.85 12.85
N THR A 262 3.97 -16.89 12.19
CA THR A 262 5.02 -16.77 11.18
C THR A 262 4.63 -17.57 9.95
N ILE A 263 4.75 -16.97 8.75
CA ILE A 263 4.58 -17.61 7.46
C ILE A 263 5.95 -17.85 6.87
N THR A 264 6.30 -19.12 6.63
CA THR A 264 7.59 -19.55 6.09
C THR A 264 7.47 -20.20 4.71
N ALA A 265 6.28 -20.15 4.10
CA ALA A 265 6.02 -20.75 2.80
C ALA A 265 6.60 -19.96 1.61
N CYS A 266 7.10 -18.75 1.84
CA CYS A 266 7.69 -17.90 0.82
C CYS A 266 9.13 -18.33 0.53
N GLU A 267 9.49 -18.36 -0.75
CA GLU A 267 10.82 -18.80 -1.23
C GLU A 267 11.76 -17.62 -1.52
N HIS A 268 11.22 -16.41 -1.58
CA HIS A 268 11.93 -15.20 -1.98
C HIS A 268 11.66 -14.07 -0.99
N GLN A 269 12.58 -13.09 -0.97
CA GLN A 269 12.42 -11.92 -0.11
C GLN A 269 11.09 -11.19 -0.38
N ILE A 270 10.48 -10.73 0.70
CA ILE A 270 9.16 -10.10 0.67
C ILE A 270 9.31 -8.65 0.23
N SER A 271 8.53 -8.24 -0.76
CA SER A 271 8.52 -6.86 -1.29
C SER A 271 7.30 -6.07 -0.87
N SER A 272 6.15 -6.73 -0.72
CA SER A 272 4.88 -6.06 -0.44
C SER A 272 3.90 -6.99 0.27
N LEU A 273 3.08 -6.42 1.14
CA LEU A 273 2.05 -7.10 1.91
C LEU A 273 0.74 -6.32 1.82
N SER A 274 -0.37 -7.03 1.75
CA SER A 274 -1.70 -6.42 1.80
C SER A 274 -2.71 -7.38 2.40
N PHE A 275 -3.53 -6.90 3.35
CA PHE A 275 -4.66 -7.66 3.88
C PHE A 275 -5.91 -7.46 3.02
N SER A 276 -6.76 -8.50 2.93
CA SER A 276 -8.10 -8.37 2.38
C SER A 276 -8.96 -7.42 3.23
N HIS A 277 -10.02 -6.90 2.65
CA HIS A 277 -10.91 -5.92 3.29
C HIS A 277 -11.52 -6.38 4.61
N ASP A 278 -11.68 -7.67 4.80
CA ASP A 278 -12.20 -8.30 6.02
C ASP A 278 -11.09 -8.86 6.94
N GLY A 279 -9.82 -8.73 6.53
CA GLY A 279 -8.66 -9.23 7.27
C GLY A 279 -8.50 -10.75 7.26
N GLU A 280 -9.29 -11.50 6.48
CA GLU A 280 -9.23 -12.97 6.45
C GLU A 280 -8.04 -13.51 5.67
N TYR A 281 -7.57 -12.75 4.69
CA TYR A 281 -6.48 -13.13 3.79
C TYR A 281 -5.36 -12.11 3.76
N LEU A 282 -4.14 -12.62 3.68
CA LEU A 282 -2.94 -11.82 3.44
C LEU A 282 -2.38 -12.18 2.05
N ALA A 283 -2.24 -11.19 1.18
CA ALA A 283 -1.50 -11.31 -0.06
C ALA A 283 -0.04 -10.90 0.16
N ILE A 284 0.87 -11.71 -0.37
CA ILE A 284 2.31 -11.56 -0.18
C ILE A 284 2.97 -11.45 -1.56
N GLY A 285 3.48 -10.27 -1.88
CA GLY A 285 4.36 -10.03 -3.01
C GLY A 285 5.80 -10.28 -2.64
N SER A 286 6.55 -10.86 -3.56
CA SER A 286 7.96 -11.18 -3.38
C SER A 286 8.77 -10.89 -4.65
N THR A 287 10.08 -11.06 -4.58
CA THR A 287 10.93 -10.99 -5.77
C THR A 287 10.79 -12.21 -6.70
N GLY A 288 9.98 -13.20 -6.33
CA GLY A 288 9.53 -14.29 -7.17
C GLY A 288 8.45 -13.89 -8.18
N VAL A 289 8.20 -14.72 -9.17
CA VAL A 289 7.17 -14.50 -10.21
C VAL A 289 5.81 -15.07 -9.80
N TYR A 290 5.39 -14.75 -8.60
CA TYR A 290 4.10 -15.18 -8.02
C TYR A 290 3.68 -14.24 -6.89
N VAL A 291 2.39 -14.31 -6.53
CA VAL A 291 1.82 -13.71 -5.32
C VAL A 291 1.23 -14.84 -4.49
N ASP A 292 1.62 -14.96 -3.23
CA ASP A 292 1.04 -15.94 -2.31
C ASP A 292 -0.17 -15.34 -1.58
N ILE A 293 -1.20 -16.17 -1.37
CA ILE A 293 -2.37 -15.85 -0.55
C ILE A 293 -2.40 -16.82 0.62
N CYS A 294 -2.35 -16.28 1.83
CA CYS A 294 -2.41 -17.04 3.08
C CYS A 294 -3.62 -16.66 3.92
N ALA A 295 -4.11 -17.61 4.72
CA ALA A 295 -5.13 -17.33 5.74
C ALA A 295 -4.47 -16.57 6.90
N THR A 296 -5.06 -15.46 7.34
CA THR A 296 -4.49 -14.63 8.40
C THR A 296 -4.43 -15.39 9.74
N GLU A 297 -5.55 -16.00 10.16
CA GLU A 297 -5.62 -16.61 11.51
C GLU A 297 -4.78 -17.88 11.67
N THR A 298 -4.55 -18.62 10.61
CA THR A 298 -3.81 -19.89 10.65
C THR A 298 -2.45 -19.84 10.00
N SER A 299 -2.14 -18.76 9.27
CA SER A 299 -0.93 -18.61 8.46
C SER A 299 -0.77 -19.68 7.37
N MET A 300 -1.82 -20.44 7.09
CA MET A 300 -1.79 -21.50 6.09
C MET A 300 -1.80 -20.92 4.67
N PRO A 301 -0.92 -21.41 3.77
CA PRO A 301 -0.99 -21.03 2.38
C PRO A 301 -2.28 -21.57 1.75
N LEU A 302 -3.01 -20.71 1.05
CA LEU A 302 -4.27 -21.05 0.39
C LEU A 302 -4.11 -21.18 -1.12
N HIS A 303 -3.36 -20.25 -1.71
CA HIS A 303 -3.18 -20.22 -3.17
C HIS A 303 -1.92 -19.46 -3.55
N ARG A 304 -1.25 -19.92 -4.62
CA ARG A 304 -0.16 -19.21 -5.26
C ARG A 304 -0.60 -18.75 -6.63
N VAL A 305 -0.72 -17.43 -6.79
CA VAL A 305 -1.11 -16.78 -8.04
C VAL A 305 0.12 -16.67 -8.94
N PRO A 306 0.16 -17.32 -10.12
CA PRO A 306 1.28 -17.15 -11.03
C PRO A 306 1.29 -15.72 -11.59
N ALA A 307 2.47 -15.10 -11.65
CA ALA A 307 2.66 -13.76 -12.19
C ALA A 307 3.62 -13.78 -13.39
N LEU A 308 3.46 -12.82 -14.31
CA LEU A 308 4.39 -12.66 -15.45
C LEU A 308 5.73 -12.06 -15.04
N ALA A 309 5.76 -11.37 -13.91
CA ALA A 309 6.93 -10.66 -13.39
C ALA A 309 6.91 -10.65 -11.87
N PRO A 310 8.06 -10.40 -11.20
CA PRO A 310 8.08 -10.07 -9.79
C PRO A 310 7.16 -8.89 -9.51
N ALA A 311 6.41 -8.93 -8.40
CA ALA A 311 5.47 -7.89 -8.02
C ALA A 311 6.07 -7.00 -6.93
N PRO A 312 6.59 -5.79 -7.26
CA PRO A 312 7.05 -4.84 -6.25
C PRO A 312 5.94 -4.37 -5.33
N THR A 313 4.70 -4.40 -5.82
CA THR A 313 3.52 -4.01 -5.06
C THR A 313 2.38 -4.98 -5.30
N VAL A 314 1.71 -5.36 -4.21
CA VAL A 314 0.45 -6.10 -4.20
C VAL A 314 -0.55 -5.33 -3.31
N THR A 315 -1.81 -5.26 -3.74
CA THR A 315 -2.85 -4.56 -2.97
C THR A 315 -4.21 -5.23 -3.17
N TRP A 316 -4.89 -5.52 -2.05
CA TRP A 316 -6.27 -5.97 -2.08
C TRP A 316 -7.23 -4.81 -2.34
N HIS A 317 -8.31 -5.13 -3.04
CA HIS A 317 -9.45 -4.22 -3.19
C HIS A 317 -10.10 -3.97 -1.82
N PRO A 318 -10.53 -2.73 -1.50
CA PRO A 318 -11.00 -2.36 -0.16
C PRO A 318 -12.36 -2.96 0.23
N SER A 319 -13.06 -3.68 -0.67
CA SER A 319 -14.37 -4.29 -0.37
C SER A 319 -14.65 -5.61 -1.11
N ARG A 320 -13.71 -6.12 -1.91
CA ARG A 320 -13.88 -7.34 -2.71
C ARG A 320 -12.63 -8.22 -2.66
N TYR A 321 -12.78 -9.50 -2.97
CA TYR A 321 -11.64 -10.42 -3.08
C TYR A 321 -10.97 -10.31 -4.46
N VAL A 322 -10.40 -9.14 -4.71
CA VAL A 322 -9.62 -8.83 -5.90
C VAL A 322 -8.27 -8.28 -5.49
N ILE A 323 -7.20 -8.83 -6.03
CA ILE A 323 -5.83 -8.35 -5.85
C ILE A 323 -5.41 -7.61 -7.12
N ALA A 324 -4.79 -6.45 -6.96
CA ALA A 324 -4.04 -5.78 -8.00
C ALA A 324 -2.55 -5.85 -7.70
N TYR A 325 -1.74 -6.08 -8.73
CA TYR A 325 -0.29 -6.06 -8.65
C TYR A 325 0.31 -5.59 -9.97
N CYS A 326 1.56 -5.15 -9.94
CA CYS A 326 2.24 -4.66 -11.13
C CYS A 326 3.68 -5.19 -11.19
N GLY A 327 4.31 -5.04 -12.35
CA GLY A 327 5.69 -5.43 -12.55
C GLY A 327 6.16 -5.24 -13.98
N GLN A 328 7.37 -5.71 -14.27
CA GLN A 328 7.95 -5.73 -15.60
C GLN A 328 8.52 -7.10 -15.90
N THR A 329 8.19 -7.66 -17.06
CA THR A 329 8.79 -8.91 -17.52
C THR A 329 10.29 -8.71 -17.77
N LYS A 330 11.09 -9.71 -17.42
CA LYS A 330 12.55 -9.65 -17.67
C LYS A 330 12.84 -9.80 -19.17
N ALA A 331 13.81 -9.04 -19.66
CA ALA A 331 14.40 -9.29 -20.97
C ALA A 331 15.01 -10.70 -20.99
N ARG A 332 14.76 -11.44 -22.07
CA ARG A 332 15.45 -12.73 -22.34
C ARG A 332 16.39 -12.50 -23.53
N GLU A 333 17.55 -13.12 -23.48
CA GLU A 333 18.50 -13.07 -24.61
C GLU A 333 17.83 -13.66 -25.86
N GLY A 334 17.73 -12.85 -26.95
CA GLY A 334 16.98 -13.24 -28.15
C GLY A 334 15.46 -13.29 -28.03
N GLY A 335 14.90 -12.89 -26.87
CA GLY A 335 13.47 -12.90 -26.59
C GLY A 335 12.76 -11.54 -26.85
N PRO A 336 11.47 -11.45 -26.59
CA PRO A 336 10.72 -10.21 -26.72
C PRO A 336 11.21 -9.15 -25.73
N ALA A 337 11.05 -7.87 -26.10
CA ALA A 337 11.37 -6.75 -25.22
C ALA A 337 10.60 -6.82 -23.88
N PRO A 338 11.16 -6.29 -22.79
CA PRO A 338 10.46 -6.20 -21.51
C PRO A 338 9.12 -5.45 -21.68
N VAL A 339 8.10 -5.92 -20.98
CA VAL A 339 6.77 -5.31 -21.01
C VAL A 339 6.32 -5.01 -19.59
N ALA A 340 5.87 -3.79 -19.36
CA ALA A 340 5.22 -3.42 -18.11
C ALA A 340 3.81 -4.00 -18.05
N VAL A 341 3.45 -4.53 -16.90
CA VAL A 341 2.18 -5.23 -16.68
C VAL A 341 1.51 -4.72 -15.42
N VAL A 342 0.21 -4.48 -15.50
CA VAL A 342 -0.68 -4.35 -14.34
C VAL A 342 -1.63 -5.53 -14.38
N SER A 343 -1.74 -6.25 -13.30
CA SER A 343 -2.51 -7.51 -13.24
C SER A 343 -3.59 -7.44 -12.18
N LEU A 344 -4.72 -8.08 -12.46
CA LEU A 344 -5.82 -8.30 -11.52
C LEU A 344 -6.07 -9.79 -11.33
N PHE A 345 -6.30 -10.21 -10.09
CA PHE A 345 -6.67 -11.57 -9.74
C PHE A 345 -7.89 -11.56 -8.83
N GLY A 346 -8.95 -12.29 -9.19
CA GLY A 346 -10.24 -12.33 -8.50
C GLY A 346 -11.41 -11.93 -9.39
N ALA A 347 -12.63 -11.88 -8.83
CA ALA A 347 -13.83 -11.45 -9.52
C ALA A 347 -14.11 -9.96 -9.22
N LEU A 348 -14.32 -9.17 -10.26
CA LEU A 348 -14.75 -7.75 -10.15
C LEU A 348 -16.27 -7.61 -10.09
N GLU A 349 -17.00 -8.69 -10.43
CA GLU A 349 -18.46 -8.76 -10.43
C GLU A 349 -19.02 -9.19 -9.07
#